data_bead2319081c7d71b4a901bc9de96af7
#
_entry.id   bead2319081c7d71b4a901bc9de96af7
#
_cell.length_a   1.000
_cell.length_b   1.000
_cell.length_c   1.000
_cell.angle_alpha   90.00
_cell.angle_beta   90.00
_cell.angle_gamma   90.00
#
_symmetry.space_group_name_H-M   'P 1'
#
loop_
_entity.id
_entity.type
_entity.pdbx_description
1 polymer ?
#
loop_
_entity_poly.entity_id
_entity_poly.type
_entity_poly.pdbx_seq_one_letter_code
_entity_poly.pdbx_strand_id
1 'polypeptide(L)'
;LVVARMGDDDRFEVIAREAKRAWRRYGMLVLTGLEFNKDGPTRKSSAHLLGLDLKLPISPRHDLMETITRIHAQGGLAVAAHPHLMKSEWAKETLYLWDNQDKFAPVIDAWEIANRNNLFTPVSLRRLPFLANSDFHKPKHIYSWKTLLNCEKDPEAIKECIRRNENVSITLYRGDATPMAAE
;
A
#
# COMPACT_ATOMS: atom_id res chain seq x y z
N LEU A 1 -2.24 -9.50 -4.89
CA LEU A 1 -2.47 -8.57 -6.00
C LEU A 1 -2.33 -9.31 -7.32
N VAL A 2 -3.43 -9.57 -8.01
CA VAL A 2 -3.39 -10.12 -9.38
C VAL A 2 -3.26 -8.92 -10.31
N VAL A 3 -2.07 -8.61 -10.76
CA VAL A 3 -1.86 -7.62 -11.81
C VAL A 3 -2.09 -8.32 -13.15
N ALA A 4 -3.31 -8.25 -13.66
CA ALA A 4 -3.59 -8.64 -15.03
C ALA A 4 -3.26 -7.46 -15.97
N ARG A 5 -2.59 -7.73 -17.09
CA ARG A 5 -2.47 -6.78 -18.21
C ARG A 5 -3.81 -6.76 -18.97
N MET A 6 -4.83 -6.18 -18.37
CA MET A 6 -6.16 -5.97 -18.99
C MET A 6 -6.38 -4.46 -19.16
N GLY A 7 -7.33 -4.07 -19.99
CA GLY A 7 -7.79 -2.69 -20.05
C GLY A 7 -8.23 -2.20 -18.66
N ASP A 8 -8.14 -0.91 -18.39
CA ASP A 8 -8.36 -0.40 -17.03
C ASP A 8 -9.78 -0.69 -16.51
N ASP A 9 -10.81 -0.60 -17.35
CA ASP A 9 -12.20 -0.86 -16.99
C ASP A 9 -12.44 -2.34 -16.67
N ASP A 10 -11.94 -3.26 -17.50
CA ASP A 10 -12.06 -4.70 -17.28
C ASP A 10 -11.39 -5.16 -15.97
N ARG A 11 -10.32 -4.49 -15.57
CA ARG A 11 -9.56 -4.82 -14.35
C ARG A 11 -10.39 -4.58 -13.10
N PHE A 12 -11.12 -3.45 -13.02
CA PHE A 12 -11.98 -3.15 -11.88
C PHE A 12 -13.12 -4.15 -11.74
N GLU A 13 -13.74 -4.55 -12.85
CA GLU A 13 -14.78 -5.58 -12.85
C GLU A 13 -14.26 -6.93 -12.38
N VAL A 14 -13.08 -7.34 -12.86
CA VAL A 14 -12.44 -8.60 -12.43
C VAL A 14 -12.14 -8.59 -10.94
N ILE A 15 -11.56 -7.50 -10.41
CA ILE A 15 -11.27 -7.35 -8.98
C ILE A 15 -12.57 -7.41 -8.17
N ALA A 16 -13.63 -6.70 -8.59
CA ALA A 16 -14.91 -6.68 -7.91
C ALA A 16 -15.56 -8.08 -7.85
N ARG A 17 -15.46 -8.85 -8.92
CA ARG A 17 -15.93 -10.25 -8.96
C ARG A 17 -15.13 -11.14 -8.00
N GLU A 18 -13.81 -11.07 -8.04
CA GLU A 18 -12.97 -11.86 -7.16
C GLU A 18 -13.07 -11.42 -5.68
N ALA A 19 -13.31 -10.14 -5.41
CA ALA A 19 -13.63 -9.64 -4.07
C ALA A 19 -14.89 -10.31 -3.50
N LYS A 20 -15.98 -10.37 -4.27
CA LYS A 20 -17.21 -11.08 -3.86
C LYS A 20 -16.94 -12.57 -3.59
N ARG A 21 -16.12 -13.21 -4.42
CA ARG A 21 -15.72 -14.61 -4.25
C ARG A 21 -14.89 -14.83 -2.99
N ALA A 22 -13.92 -13.94 -2.72
CA ALA A 22 -13.06 -13.98 -1.54
C ALA A 22 -13.87 -13.80 -0.26
N TRP A 23 -14.82 -12.87 -0.26
CA TRP A 23 -15.74 -12.69 0.87
C TRP A 23 -16.55 -13.94 1.16
N ARG A 24 -17.23 -14.50 0.13
CA ARG A 24 -18.09 -15.68 0.30
C ARG A 24 -17.33 -16.93 0.77
N ARG A 25 -16.12 -17.12 0.26
CA ARG A 25 -15.36 -18.35 0.49
C ARG A 25 -14.47 -18.29 1.74
N TYR A 26 -13.95 -17.12 2.06
CA TYR A 26 -12.90 -16.96 3.07
C TYR A 26 -13.23 -15.88 4.11
N GLY A 27 -14.35 -15.17 3.99
CA GLY A 27 -14.63 -13.99 4.80
C GLY A 27 -13.56 -12.88 4.61
N MET A 28 -12.90 -12.85 3.46
CA MET A 28 -11.82 -11.91 3.17
C MET A 28 -12.39 -10.68 2.48
N LEU A 29 -12.22 -9.51 3.11
CA LEU A 29 -12.52 -8.22 2.49
C LEU A 29 -11.38 -7.84 1.53
N VAL A 30 -11.73 -7.51 0.29
CA VAL A 30 -10.77 -7.06 -0.74
C VAL A 30 -11.19 -5.66 -1.18
N LEU A 31 -10.30 -4.70 -1.01
CA LEU A 31 -10.46 -3.34 -1.50
C LEU A 31 -9.74 -3.19 -2.85
N THR A 32 -10.40 -2.54 -3.80
CA THR A 32 -9.79 -2.25 -5.10
C THR A 32 -8.73 -1.18 -4.96
N GLY A 33 -7.60 -1.32 -5.64
CA GLY A 33 -6.55 -0.32 -5.59
C GLY A 33 -5.64 -0.33 -6.80
N LEU A 34 -4.88 0.74 -6.96
CA LEU A 34 -3.86 0.91 -7.98
C LEU A 34 -2.58 1.46 -7.35
N GLU A 35 -1.44 1.03 -7.88
CA GLU A 35 -0.16 1.67 -7.64
C GLU A 35 0.20 2.59 -8.81
N PHE A 36 0.45 3.85 -8.50
CA PHE A 36 0.84 4.88 -9.44
C PHE A 36 2.35 5.10 -9.36
N ASN A 37 3.06 4.59 -10.36
CA ASN A 37 4.50 4.77 -10.46
C ASN A 37 4.79 6.09 -11.18
N LYS A 38 5.40 7.04 -10.50
CA LYS A 38 5.84 8.33 -11.01
C LYS A 38 7.36 8.32 -11.11
N ASP A 39 7.86 7.63 -12.14
CA ASP A 39 9.28 7.54 -12.40
C ASP A 39 9.79 8.84 -13.01
N GLY A 40 10.67 9.54 -12.30
CA GLY A 40 11.38 10.70 -12.80
C GLY A 40 12.75 10.34 -13.39
N PRO A 41 13.41 11.31 -14.03
CA PRO A 41 14.72 11.10 -14.65
C PRO A 41 15.85 10.82 -13.64
N THR A 42 15.67 11.19 -12.39
CA THR A 42 16.63 10.97 -11.31
C THR A 42 16.04 10.10 -10.21
N ARG A 43 16.88 9.49 -9.39
CA ARG A 43 16.49 8.68 -8.24
C ARG A 43 15.60 9.45 -7.24
N LYS A 44 15.93 10.74 -7.03
CA LYS A 44 15.17 11.62 -6.13
C LYS A 44 13.84 12.12 -6.71
N SER A 45 13.56 11.85 -7.98
CA SER A 45 12.34 12.28 -8.65
C SER A 45 11.32 11.15 -8.85
N SER A 46 11.60 9.95 -8.34
CA SER A 46 10.69 8.81 -8.43
C SER A 46 9.87 8.66 -7.14
N ALA A 47 8.59 8.38 -7.31
CA ALA A 47 7.62 8.16 -6.25
C ALA A 47 6.64 7.08 -6.63
N HIS A 48 6.27 6.23 -5.67
CA HIS A 48 5.17 5.31 -5.81
C HIS A 48 4.06 5.68 -4.83
N LEU A 49 2.84 5.72 -5.34
CA LEU A 49 1.65 6.09 -4.57
C LEU A 49 0.60 4.98 -4.72
N LEU A 50 0.08 4.46 -3.63
CA LEU A 50 -1.06 3.56 -3.66
C LEU A 50 -2.35 4.35 -3.52
N GLY A 51 -3.33 4.08 -4.39
CA GLY A 51 -4.72 4.45 -4.18
C GLY A 51 -5.49 3.22 -3.73
N LEU A 52 -6.05 3.24 -2.55
CA LEU A 52 -6.81 2.12 -1.97
C LEU A 52 -8.30 2.45 -1.94
N ASP A 53 -9.15 1.45 -2.11
CA ASP A 53 -10.61 1.54 -2.17
C ASP A 53 -11.12 2.47 -3.30
N LEU A 54 -10.51 2.32 -4.47
CA LEU A 54 -10.93 3.05 -5.67
C LEU A 54 -12.19 2.44 -6.27
N LYS A 55 -13.10 3.30 -6.74
CA LYS A 55 -14.33 2.90 -7.44
C LYS A 55 -14.17 2.92 -8.96
N LEU A 56 -13.33 3.83 -9.45
CA LEU A 56 -13.07 4.05 -10.87
C LEU A 56 -11.57 4.17 -11.14
N PRO A 57 -11.10 3.81 -12.34
CA PRO A 57 -9.71 4.03 -12.76
C PRO A 57 -9.31 5.51 -12.69
N ILE A 58 -8.07 5.76 -12.32
CA ILE A 58 -7.45 7.09 -12.36
C ILE A 58 -6.31 7.03 -13.38
N SER A 59 -6.26 8.00 -14.29
CA SER A 59 -5.22 8.05 -15.31
C SER A 59 -3.83 8.18 -14.69
N PRO A 60 -2.84 7.39 -15.13
CA PRO A 60 -1.45 7.51 -14.65
C PRO A 60 -0.75 8.78 -15.13
N ARG A 61 -1.36 9.56 -16.04
CA ARG A 61 -0.79 10.80 -16.60
C ARG A 61 -0.89 12.00 -15.66
N HIS A 62 -1.76 11.95 -14.65
CA HIS A 62 -1.88 13.01 -13.65
C HIS A 62 -0.61 13.14 -12.83
N ASP A 63 -0.28 14.33 -12.35
CA ASP A 63 0.77 14.49 -11.35
C ASP A 63 0.38 13.89 -9.99
N LEU A 64 1.30 13.89 -9.03
CA LEU A 64 1.05 13.28 -7.71
C LEU A 64 -0.09 13.98 -6.96
N MET A 65 -0.14 15.31 -6.96
CA MET A 65 -1.17 16.06 -6.24
C MET A 65 -2.55 15.83 -6.85
N GLU A 66 -2.66 15.87 -8.16
CA GLU A 66 -3.90 15.58 -8.87
C GLU A 66 -4.33 14.12 -8.66
N THR A 67 -3.38 13.17 -8.66
CA THR A 67 -3.65 11.76 -8.38
C THR A 67 -4.23 11.58 -6.98
N ILE A 68 -3.62 12.22 -5.95
CA ILE A 68 -4.11 12.20 -4.56
C ILE A 68 -5.52 12.79 -4.47
N THR A 69 -5.74 13.95 -5.09
CA THR A 69 -7.06 14.59 -5.12
C THR A 69 -8.13 13.68 -5.72
N ARG A 70 -7.81 12.97 -6.80
CA ARG A 70 -8.73 12.02 -7.44
C ARG A 70 -8.97 10.75 -6.64
N ILE A 71 -7.99 10.29 -5.87
CA ILE A 71 -8.15 9.19 -4.90
C ILE A 71 -9.16 9.62 -3.83
N HIS A 72 -8.95 10.79 -3.22
CA HIS A 72 -9.84 11.32 -2.18
C HIS A 72 -11.25 11.61 -2.69
N ALA A 73 -11.38 12.11 -3.92
CA ALA A 73 -12.70 12.35 -4.54
C ALA A 73 -13.55 11.08 -4.67
N GLN A 74 -12.95 9.91 -4.64
CA GLN A 74 -13.61 8.60 -4.64
C GLN A 74 -13.81 8.02 -3.23
N GLY A 75 -13.39 8.73 -2.18
CA GLY A 75 -13.37 8.25 -0.80
C GLY A 75 -12.24 7.25 -0.51
N GLY A 76 -11.27 7.14 -1.41
CA GLY A 76 -10.10 6.26 -1.26
C GLY A 76 -9.04 6.80 -0.30
N LEU A 77 -8.02 5.97 -0.02
CA LEU A 77 -6.82 6.37 0.70
C LEU A 77 -5.64 6.54 -0.25
N ALA A 78 -4.91 7.63 -0.08
CA ALA A 78 -3.62 7.86 -0.72
C ALA A 78 -2.48 7.44 0.22
N VAL A 79 -1.67 6.45 -0.19
CA VAL A 79 -0.59 5.90 0.65
C VAL A 79 0.76 6.04 -0.06
N ALA A 80 1.74 6.62 0.62
CA ALA A 80 3.11 6.65 0.14
C ALA A 80 3.73 5.24 0.20
N ALA A 81 3.90 4.61 -0.95
CA ALA A 81 4.46 3.27 -1.05
C ALA A 81 5.99 3.32 -0.96
N HIS A 82 6.57 2.46 -0.09
CA HIS A 82 8.02 2.32 0.14
C HIS A 82 8.82 3.63 -0.06
N PRO A 83 8.42 4.72 0.64
CA PRO A 83 8.86 6.10 0.35
C PRO A 83 10.33 6.36 0.67
N HIS A 84 11.00 5.42 1.29
CA HIS A 84 12.43 5.48 1.63
C HIS A 84 13.15 4.21 1.16
N LEU A 85 12.74 3.67 0.00
CA LEU A 85 13.44 2.53 -0.58
C LEU A 85 14.78 3.01 -1.13
N MET A 86 15.84 2.66 -0.42
CA MET A 86 17.22 2.86 -0.87
C MET A 86 17.66 1.61 -1.64
N LYS A 87 18.37 1.82 -2.71
CA LYS A 87 18.80 0.91 -3.77
C LYS A 87 18.86 -0.58 -3.37
N SER A 88 18.06 -1.40 -4.04
CA SER A 88 18.41 -2.79 -4.34
C SER A 88 18.90 -2.89 -5.78
N GLU A 89 19.66 -3.92 -6.12
CA GLU A 89 20.16 -4.15 -7.50
C GLU A 89 19.05 -4.11 -8.56
N TRP A 90 17.79 -4.26 -8.16
CA TRP A 90 16.61 -4.47 -9.00
C TRP A 90 15.50 -3.44 -8.84
N ALA A 91 15.63 -2.48 -7.93
CA ALA A 91 14.60 -1.47 -7.67
C ALA A 91 15.16 -0.05 -7.75
N LYS A 92 14.40 0.85 -8.37
CA LYS A 92 14.68 2.29 -8.34
C LYS A 92 14.41 2.83 -6.95
N GLU A 93 15.20 3.83 -6.54
CA GLU A 93 14.92 4.57 -5.32
C GLU A 93 13.63 5.38 -5.45
N THR A 94 12.82 5.41 -4.41
CA THR A 94 11.53 6.13 -4.37
C THR A 94 11.56 7.15 -3.25
N LEU A 95 12.39 8.19 -3.40
CA LEU A 95 12.62 9.18 -2.34
C LEU A 95 11.81 10.47 -2.49
N TYR A 96 11.17 10.70 -3.64
CA TYR A 96 10.55 11.99 -3.93
C TYR A 96 9.50 12.40 -2.89
N LEU A 97 8.61 11.50 -2.49
CA LEU A 97 7.60 11.80 -1.47
C LEU A 97 8.24 12.10 -0.11
N TRP A 98 9.27 11.33 0.26
CA TRP A 98 9.99 11.51 1.50
C TRP A 98 10.78 12.82 1.54
N ASP A 99 11.54 13.12 0.50
CA ASP A 99 12.32 14.35 0.38
C ASP A 99 11.43 15.61 0.34
N ASN A 100 10.14 15.47 -0.02
CA ASN A 100 9.15 16.53 -0.06
C ASN A 100 8.02 16.30 0.95
N GLN A 101 8.30 15.65 2.08
CA GLN A 101 7.28 15.26 3.07
C GLN A 101 6.48 16.44 3.62
N ASP A 102 7.07 17.62 3.77
CA ASP A 102 6.35 18.81 4.28
C ASP A 102 5.19 19.21 3.33
N LYS A 103 5.35 18.97 2.03
CA LYS A 103 4.31 19.19 1.03
C LYS A 103 3.26 18.08 1.04
N PHE A 104 3.68 16.83 1.21
CA PHE A 104 2.83 15.67 0.98
C PHE A 104 2.21 15.09 2.26
N ALA A 105 2.81 15.26 3.43
CA ALA A 105 2.26 14.73 4.68
C ALA A 105 0.84 15.24 5.01
N PRO A 106 0.46 16.50 4.68
CA PRO A 106 -0.91 16.95 4.91
C PRO A 106 -1.98 16.30 4.02
N VAL A 107 -1.57 15.65 2.92
CA VAL A 107 -2.50 15.10 1.91
C VAL A 107 -2.34 13.60 1.69
N ILE A 108 -1.35 12.97 2.28
CA ILE A 108 -1.17 11.50 2.26
C ILE A 108 -1.79 10.93 3.53
N ASP A 109 -2.69 9.96 3.37
CA ASP A 109 -3.41 9.33 4.48
C ASP A 109 -2.53 8.39 5.32
N ALA A 110 -1.53 7.73 4.70
CA ALA A 110 -0.58 6.89 5.41
C ALA A 110 0.74 6.71 4.66
N TRP A 111 1.79 6.33 5.39
CA TRP A 111 3.13 6.11 4.87
C TRP A 111 3.58 4.68 5.15
N GLU A 112 4.10 3.98 4.16
CA GLU A 112 4.72 2.69 4.42
C GLU A 112 5.99 2.86 5.27
N ILE A 113 5.95 2.29 6.47
CA ILE A 113 7.13 2.21 7.34
C ILE A 113 7.87 0.88 7.21
N ALA A 114 7.24 -0.10 6.58
CA ALA A 114 7.88 -1.37 6.28
C ALA A 114 7.27 -2.00 5.01
N ASN A 115 8.14 -2.66 4.23
CA ASN A 115 7.75 -3.28 2.97
C ASN A 115 8.59 -4.53 2.74
N ARG A 116 7.97 -5.63 2.35
CA ARG A 116 8.62 -6.95 2.22
C ARG A 116 9.41 -7.33 3.49
N ASN A 117 10.73 -7.19 3.47
CA ASN A 117 11.63 -7.45 4.60
C ASN A 117 12.30 -6.17 5.12
N ASN A 118 12.04 -5.03 4.48
CA ASN A 118 12.66 -3.75 4.83
C ASN A 118 11.83 -3.04 5.90
N LEU A 119 12.51 -2.37 6.81
CA LEU A 119 11.93 -1.40 7.74
C LEU A 119 12.54 -0.03 7.43
N PHE A 120 11.70 0.96 7.18
CA PHE A 120 12.11 2.32 6.87
C PHE A 120 12.18 3.15 8.16
N THR A 121 13.24 2.95 8.92
CA THR A 121 13.43 3.61 10.21
C THR A 121 13.24 5.14 10.16
N PRO A 122 13.78 5.87 9.17
CA PRO A 122 13.54 7.32 9.10
C PRO A 122 12.07 7.68 9.01
N VAL A 123 11.27 6.89 8.28
CA VAL A 123 9.82 7.12 8.12
C VAL A 123 9.09 6.81 9.42
N SER A 124 9.43 5.70 10.08
CA SER A 124 8.78 5.29 11.34
C SER A 124 8.99 6.28 12.49
N LEU A 125 10.11 6.97 12.50
CA LEU A 125 10.43 7.96 13.53
C LEU A 125 9.62 9.28 13.41
N ARG A 126 8.99 9.53 12.26
CA ARG A 126 8.21 10.78 12.03
C ARG A 126 6.82 10.76 12.64
N ARG A 127 6.35 9.63 13.15
CA ARG A 127 5.02 9.48 13.77
C ARG A 127 3.86 9.90 12.86
N LEU A 128 4.02 9.72 11.54
CA LEU A 128 2.94 9.87 10.57
C LEU A 128 2.01 8.65 10.64
N PRO A 129 0.75 8.75 10.17
CA PRO A 129 -0.08 7.58 9.96
C PRO A 129 0.66 6.57 9.08
N PHE A 130 0.61 5.29 9.44
CA PHE A 130 1.50 4.31 8.83
C PHE A 130 0.84 2.99 8.46
N LEU A 131 1.46 2.32 7.50
CA LEU A 131 1.17 0.95 7.09
C LEU A 131 2.45 0.14 6.91
N ALA A 132 2.29 -1.17 6.88
CA ALA A 132 3.32 -2.11 6.44
C ALA A 132 2.70 -3.12 5.47
N ASN A 133 3.31 -3.28 4.31
CA ASN A 133 2.75 -4.06 3.21
C ASN A 133 3.75 -5.09 2.67
N SER A 134 3.21 -6.05 1.92
CA SER A 134 4.01 -7.12 1.32
C SER A 134 4.64 -6.75 0.00
N ASP A 135 4.13 -5.72 -0.69
CA ASP A 135 4.46 -5.43 -2.08
C ASP A 135 4.46 -6.74 -2.92
N PHE A 136 3.29 -7.40 -2.91
CA PHE A 136 3.14 -8.79 -3.30
C PHE A 136 3.25 -8.97 -4.82
N HIS A 137 4.34 -9.57 -5.30
CA HIS A 137 4.57 -9.93 -6.70
C HIS A 137 4.75 -11.43 -6.92
N LYS A 138 5.11 -12.17 -5.87
CA LYS A 138 5.39 -13.61 -5.93
C LYS A 138 4.89 -14.28 -4.64
N PRO A 139 4.53 -15.58 -4.67
CA PRO A 139 4.01 -16.27 -3.48
C PRO A 139 4.86 -16.12 -2.21
N LYS A 140 6.19 -16.12 -2.34
CA LYS A 140 7.10 -15.92 -1.20
C LYS A 140 6.94 -14.56 -0.49
N HIS A 141 6.35 -13.55 -1.15
CA HIS A 141 6.12 -12.23 -0.54
C HIS A 141 4.99 -12.25 0.50
N ILE A 142 4.30 -13.39 0.68
CA ILE A 142 3.39 -13.56 1.82
C ILE A 142 4.16 -13.49 3.15
N TYR A 143 5.42 -13.94 3.17
CA TYR A 143 6.31 -13.89 4.32
C TYR A 143 6.98 -12.51 4.41
N SER A 144 6.23 -11.53 4.86
CA SER A 144 6.63 -10.13 4.86
C SER A 144 5.94 -9.37 6.00
N TRP A 145 6.26 -8.09 6.13
CA TRP A 145 5.54 -7.19 7.02
C TRP A 145 4.04 -7.13 6.67
N LYS A 146 3.23 -7.00 7.71
CA LYS A 146 1.77 -6.84 7.64
C LYS A 146 1.34 -5.74 8.58
N THR A 147 0.31 -5.01 8.20
CA THR A 147 -0.43 -4.14 9.10
C THR A 147 -1.48 -4.97 9.85
N LEU A 148 -1.57 -4.76 11.14
CA LEU A 148 -2.64 -5.28 11.99
C LEU A 148 -3.54 -4.10 12.36
N LEU A 149 -4.83 -4.24 12.08
CA LEU A 149 -5.86 -3.26 12.37
C LEU A 149 -6.85 -3.88 13.36
N ASN A 150 -7.07 -3.20 14.49
CA ASN A 150 -8.09 -3.59 15.45
C ASN A 150 -9.33 -2.69 15.27
N CYS A 151 -10.09 -2.96 14.21
CA CYS A 151 -11.32 -2.27 13.86
C CYS A 151 -12.29 -3.25 13.20
N GLU A 152 -13.49 -2.80 12.93
CA GLU A 152 -14.47 -3.59 12.18
C GLU A 152 -13.97 -3.90 10.76
N LYS A 153 -14.36 -5.09 10.24
CA LYS A 153 -14.03 -5.51 8.88
C LYS A 153 -14.99 -4.86 7.88
N ASP A 154 -14.91 -3.56 7.83
CA ASP A 154 -15.69 -2.67 6.97
C ASP A 154 -14.76 -1.67 6.28
N PRO A 155 -14.98 -1.32 4.98
CA PRO A 155 -14.10 -0.42 4.26
C PRO A 155 -13.91 0.95 4.93
N GLU A 156 -14.99 1.57 5.42
CA GLU A 156 -14.92 2.89 6.04
C GLU A 156 -14.23 2.85 7.41
N ALA A 157 -14.56 1.83 8.23
CA ALA A 157 -13.91 1.63 9.53
C ALA A 157 -12.39 1.40 9.37
N ILE A 158 -11.98 0.62 8.37
CA ILE A 158 -10.56 0.38 8.06
C ILE A 158 -9.87 1.68 7.64
N LYS A 159 -10.48 2.45 6.74
CA LYS A 159 -9.91 3.71 6.26
C LYS A 159 -9.76 4.72 7.39
N GLU A 160 -10.76 4.82 8.25
CA GLU A 160 -10.72 5.74 9.39
C GLU A 160 -9.66 5.33 10.42
N CYS A 161 -9.55 4.03 10.74
CA CYS A 161 -8.50 3.48 11.60
C CYS A 161 -7.10 3.87 11.08
N ILE A 162 -6.89 3.77 9.77
CA ILE A 162 -5.62 4.13 9.12
C ILE A 162 -5.36 5.63 9.19
N ARG A 163 -6.35 6.48 8.83
CA ARG A 163 -6.19 7.95 8.85
C ARG A 163 -5.89 8.48 10.24
N ARG A 164 -6.59 7.96 11.26
CA ARG A 164 -6.35 8.37 12.66
C ARG A 164 -5.09 7.77 13.24
N ASN A 165 -4.53 6.75 12.59
CA ASN A 165 -3.43 5.97 13.13
C ASN A 165 -3.73 5.40 14.52
N GLU A 166 -4.99 4.99 14.73
CA GLU A 166 -5.48 4.40 15.97
C GLU A 166 -5.66 2.91 15.81
N ASN A 167 -5.22 2.13 16.82
CA ASN A 167 -5.30 0.66 16.80
C ASN A 167 -4.58 0.02 15.59
N VAL A 168 -3.53 0.68 15.10
CA VAL A 168 -2.67 0.23 14.02
C VAL A 168 -1.36 -0.28 14.59
N SER A 169 -0.95 -1.46 14.17
CA SER A 169 0.36 -2.03 14.51
C SER A 169 0.92 -2.81 13.32
N ILE A 170 2.17 -3.21 13.39
CA ILE A 170 2.80 -4.01 12.33
C ILE A 170 3.39 -5.28 12.89
N THR A 171 3.42 -6.32 12.07
CA THR A 171 4.07 -7.59 12.39
C THR A 171 4.82 -8.13 11.20
N LEU A 172 5.92 -8.81 11.46
CA LEU A 172 6.66 -9.51 10.41
C LEU A 172 6.19 -10.96 10.36
N TYR A 173 5.33 -11.28 9.39
CA TYR A 173 4.82 -12.63 9.19
C TYR A 173 5.89 -13.52 8.52
N ARG A 174 6.22 -14.66 9.13
CA ARG A 174 7.18 -15.64 8.61
C ARG A 174 6.58 -17.03 8.35
N GLY A 175 5.28 -17.18 8.52
CA GLY A 175 4.61 -18.47 8.59
C GLY A 175 4.72 -19.06 10.00
N ASP A 176 3.97 -20.12 10.26
CA ASP A 176 4.16 -20.89 11.46
C ASP A 176 5.56 -21.51 11.38
N ALA A 177 6.45 -21.09 12.26
CA ALA A 177 7.66 -21.85 12.49
C ALA A 177 7.20 -23.22 13.00
N THR A 178 7.25 -24.23 12.14
CA THR A 178 7.14 -25.62 12.61
C THR A 178 8.18 -25.75 13.72
N PRO A 179 7.81 -26.10 14.95
CA PRO A 179 8.81 -26.33 16.00
C PRO A 179 9.79 -27.35 15.42
N MET A 180 11.05 -26.97 15.27
CA MET A 180 12.08 -27.97 15.00
C MET A 180 11.98 -28.96 16.14
N ALA A 181 11.60 -30.22 15.83
CA ALA A 181 11.69 -31.29 16.77
C ALA A 181 13.14 -31.30 17.27
N ALA A 182 13.29 -31.05 18.56
CA ALA A 182 14.56 -31.24 19.23
C ALA A 182 14.86 -32.73 19.14
N GLU A 183 15.84 -33.10 18.32
CA GLU A 183 16.49 -34.43 18.41
C GLU A 183 17.43 -34.49 19.63
#